data_00821654f104c339f9095dd78cbd7998
#
_entry.id   00821654f104c339f9095dd78cbd7998
#
_cell.length_a   1.000
_cell.length_b   1.000
_cell.length_c   1.000
_cell.angle_alpha   90.00
_cell.angle_beta   90.00
_cell.angle_gamma   90.00
#
_symmetry.space_group_name_H-M   'P 1'
#
loop_
_entity.id
_entity.type
_entity.pdbx_description
1 polymer ?
#
loop_
_entity_poly.entity_id
_entity_poly.type
_entity_poly.pdbx_seq_one_letter_code
_entity_poly.pdbx_strand_id
1 'polypeptide(L)'
;MAEPLDNVRAGMTGRHEVLVTRELTVGAVLDGIPFVFGTPMMILAMEIASAAAAAPHLPAGWVTVGSEINVRHLAPTPVGRTVVATARVVEVSGRSMLLAVEAHDGVHKIGEGTHRRGAVNLRPSPSATPP
;
A
#
# COMPACT_ATOMS: atom_id res chain seq x y z
N MET A 1 0.87 -14.11 25.65
CA MET A 1 -0.09 -14.06 24.53
C MET A 1 0.62 -13.59 23.26
N ALA A 2 0.28 -14.22 22.16
CA ALA A 2 0.85 -13.82 20.87
C ALA A 2 0.34 -12.44 20.45
N GLU A 3 1.24 -11.62 19.96
CA GLU A 3 0.89 -10.34 19.36
C GLU A 3 0.54 -10.53 17.87
N PRO A 4 -0.28 -9.64 17.28
CA PRO A 4 -0.77 -9.83 15.92
C PRO A 4 0.31 -9.92 14.85
N LEU A 5 1.47 -9.27 15.05
CA LEU A 5 2.56 -9.28 14.07
C LEU A 5 3.66 -10.29 14.38
N ASP A 6 3.45 -11.21 15.32
CA ASP A 6 4.49 -12.17 15.71
C ASP A 6 4.98 -13.04 14.54
N ASN A 7 4.13 -13.31 13.55
CA ASN A 7 4.47 -14.11 12.38
C ASN A 7 4.84 -13.27 11.16
N VAL A 8 4.91 -11.96 11.30
CA VAL A 8 5.37 -11.06 10.24
C VAL A 8 6.85 -10.78 10.45
N ARG A 9 7.65 -10.97 9.42
CA ARG A 9 9.11 -10.83 9.53
C ARG A 9 9.68 -9.96 8.42
N ALA A 10 10.79 -9.31 8.71
CA ALA A 10 11.58 -8.59 7.72
C ALA A 10 11.89 -9.51 6.53
N GLY A 11 11.77 -8.97 5.33
CA GLY A 11 11.98 -9.71 4.09
C GLY A 11 10.71 -10.26 3.44
N MET A 12 9.60 -10.34 4.17
CA MET A 12 8.32 -10.73 3.58
C MET A 12 7.86 -9.68 2.58
N THR A 13 7.29 -10.13 1.46
CA THR A 13 6.93 -9.26 0.34
C THR A 13 5.47 -9.39 -0.03
N GLY A 14 4.95 -8.33 -0.64
CA GLY A 14 3.62 -8.31 -1.24
C GLY A 14 3.67 -7.59 -2.58
N ARG A 15 2.66 -7.81 -3.41
CA ARG A 15 2.62 -7.31 -4.78
C ARG A 15 1.18 -6.99 -5.16
N HIS A 16 1.01 -5.93 -5.95
CA HIS A 16 -0.29 -5.57 -6.52
C HIS A 16 -0.10 -4.98 -7.90
N GLU A 17 -0.96 -5.39 -8.83
CA GLU A 17 -0.97 -4.83 -10.20
C GLU A 17 -2.22 -4.01 -10.43
N VAL A 18 -2.09 -2.93 -11.18
CA VAL A 18 -3.22 -2.11 -11.61
C VAL A 18 -3.01 -1.63 -13.03
N LEU A 19 -4.01 -1.85 -13.88
CA LEU A 19 -4.04 -1.27 -15.22
C LEU A 19 -4.44 0.21 -15.08
N VAL A 20 -3.64 1.10 -15.64
CA VAL A 20 -3.94 2.53 -15.62
C VAL A 20 -5.06 2.81 -16.63
N THR A 21 -6.24 3.07 -16.11
CA THR A 21 -7.40 3.50 -16.88
C THR A 21 -7.56 5.01 -16.76
N ARG A 22 -8.42 5.60 -17.59
CA ARG A 22 -8.67 7.06 -17.55
C ARG A 22 -9.12 7.52 -16.15
N GLU A 23 -9.94 6.75 -15.47
CA GLU A 23 -10.49 7.09 -14.15
C GLU A 23 -9.42 7.18 -13.05
N LEU A 24 -8.27 6.54 -13.26
CA LEU A 24 -7.17 6.53 -12.30
C LEU A 24 -6.16 7.66 -12.57
N THR A 25 -6.49 8.57 -13.48
CA THR A 25 -5.58 9.68 -13.83
C THR A 25 -5.98 10.98 -13.17
N VAL A 26 -5.01 11.87 -12.99
CA VAL A 26 -5.26 13.20 -12.43
C VAL A 26 -6.13 14.02 -13.38
N GLY A 27 -5.92 13.89 -14.69
CA GLY A 27 -6.69 14.60 -15.70
C GLY A 27 -8.18 14.26 -15.72
N ALA A 28 -8.58 13.10 -15.17
CA ALA A 28 -9.98 12.75 -15.03
C ALA A 28 -10.69 13.52 -13.92
N VAL A 29 -9.92 14.09 -12.99
CA VAL A 29 -10.45 14.80 -11.80
C VAL A 29 -10.24 16.30 -11.90
N LEU A 30 -9.14 16.74 -12.49
CA LEU A 30 -8.76 18.15 -12.61
C LEU A 30 -8.65 18.56 -14.08
N ASP A 31 -9.36 19.63 -14.46
CA ASP A 31 -9.30 20.17 -15.81
C ASP A 31 -7.91 20.74 -16.13
N GLY A 32 -7.44 20.50 -17.36
CA GLY A 32 -6.18 21.05 -17.84
C GLY A 32 -4.94 20.29 -17.35
N ILE A 33 -5.12 19.17 -16.67
CA ILE A 33 -4.03 18.34 -16.19
C ILE A 33 -3.92 17.09 -17.08
N PRO A 34 -2.71 16.60 -17.38
CA PRO A 34 -2.53 15.41 -18.19
C PRO A 34 -3.22 14.16 -17.64
N PHE A 35 -3.61 13.26 -18.53
CA PHE A 35 -4.19 11.97 -18.17
C PHE A 35 -3.07 10.99 -17.84
N VAL A 36 -2.47 11.16 -16.67
CA VAL A 36 -1.42 10.31 -16.13
C VAL A 36 -1.83 9.75 -14.79
N PHE A 37 -1.30 8.58 -14.45
CA PHE A 37 -1.62 7.87 -13.21
C PHE A 37 -1.46 8.79 -11.99
N GLY A 38 -2.52 8.89 -11.19
CA GLY A 38 -2.57 9.82 -10.05
C GLY A 38 -1.66 9.36 -8.90
N THR A 39 -0.98 10.29 -8.27
CA THR A 39 -0.18 9.98 -7.07
C THR A 39 -0.97 9.28 -5.98
N PRO A 40 -2.21 9.68 -5.66
CA PRO A 40 -3.02 8.95 -4.68
C PRO A 40 -3.27 7.49 -5.10
N MET A 41 -3.42 7.23 -6.40
CA MET A 41 -3.64 5.87 -6.91
C MET A 41 -2.37 5.03 -6.83
N MET A 42 -1.22 5.63 -7.07
CA MET A 42 0.07 4.96 -6.87
C MET A 42 0.26 4.58 -5.41
N ILE A 43 -0.05 5.49 -4.50
CA ILE A 43 0.03 5.23 -3.06
C ILE A 43 -0.93 4.10 -2.66
N LEU A 44 -2.15 4.11 -3.18
CA LEU A 44 -3.10 3.03 -2.93
C LEU A 44 -2.55 1.67 -3.39
N ALA A 45 -1.95 1.61 -4.57
CA ALA A 45 -1.33 0.38 -5.05
C ALA A 45 -0.21 -0.10 -4.12
N MET A 46 0.61 0.82 -3.63
CA MET A 46 1.66 0.52 -2.65
C MET A 46 1.07 0.03 -1.32
N GLU A 47 -0.02 0.63 -0.87
CA GLU A 47 -0.71 0.20 0.35
C GLU A 47 -1.30 -1.21 0.21
N ILE A 48 -1.91 -1.51 -0.93
CA ILE A 48 -2.47 -2.85 -1.19
C ILE A 48 -1.35 -3.90 -1.20
N ALA A 49 -0.23 -3.61 -1.88
CA ALA A 49 0.93 -4.49 -1.87
C ALA A 49 1.47 -4.70 -0.45
N SER A 50 1.50 -3.64 0.35
CA SER A 50 1.97 -3.69 1.74
C SER A 50 1.05 -4.53 2.64
N ALA A 51 -0.26 -4.35 2.49
CA ALA A 51 -1.24 -5.16 3.21
C ALA A 51 -1.08 -6.65 2.83
N ALA A 52 -0.86 -6.93 1.55
CA ALA A 52 -0.67 -8.29 1.06
C ALA A 52 0.58 -8.96 1.64
N ALA A 53 1.62 -8.19 1.95
CA ALA A 53 2.84 -8.74 2.57
C ALA A 53 2.58 -9.34 3.95
N ALA A 54 1.65 -8.79 4.71
CA ALA A 54 1.37 -9.23 6.07
C ALA A 54 0.13 -10.14 6.17
N ALA A 55 -0.86 -9.96 5.31
CA ALA A 55 -2.18 -10.58 5.45
C ALA A 55 -2.16 -12.10 5.69
N PRO A 56 -1.35 -12.92 4.97
CA PRO A 56 -1.33 -14.36 5.20
C PRO A 56 -0.79 -14.77 6.58
N HIS A 57 -0.16 -13.86 7.29
CA HIS A 57 0.56 -14.12 8.54
C HIS A 57 -0.14 -13.52 9.75
N LEU A 58 -1.32 -12.92 9.55
CA LEU A 58 -2.09 -12.32 10.64
C LEU A 58 -3.05 -13.32 11.25
N PRO A 59 -3.30 -13.26 12.57
CA PRO A 59 -4.34 -14.07 13.19
C PRO A 59 -5.73 -13.63 12.72
N ALA A 60 -6.71 -14.53 12.85
CA ALA A 60 -8.08 -14.25 12.45
C ALA A 60 -8.62 -13.00 13.14
N GLY A 61 -9.30 -12.15 12.37
CA GLY A 61 -9.89 -10.91 12.86
C GLY A 61 -8.95 -9.71 12.90
N TRP A 62 -7.69 -9.90 12.51
CA TRP A 62 -6.72 -8.82 12.46
C TRP A 62 -6.41 -8.42 11.02
N VAL A 63 -6.24 -7.12 10.82
CA VAL A 63 -5.79 -6.52 9.54
C VAL A 63 -4.76 -5.45 9.85
N THR A 64 -4.09 -4.94 8.81
CA THR A 64 -3.24 -3.78 8.96
C THR A 64 -3.84 -2.59 8.23
N VAL A 65 -3.61 -1.39 8.78
CA VAL A 65 -4.01 -0.13 8.15
C VAL A 65 -2.82 0.80 8.06
N GLY A 66 -2.78 1.63 7.02
CA GLY A 66 -1.71 2.58 6.81
C GLY A 66 -1.72 3.70 7.87
N SER A 67 -0.55 4.07 8.35
CA SER A 67 -0.39 5.15 9.34
C SER A 67 0.58 6.24 8.90
N GLU A 68 1.46 5.95 7.94
CA GLU A 68 2.44 6.91 7.45
C GLU A 68 2.88 6.50 6.05
N ILE A 69 3.06 7.48 5.18
CA ILE A 69 3.57 7.26 3.84
C ILE A 69 4.63 8.32 3.51
N ASN A 70 5.79 7.89 3.07
CA ASN A 70 6.89 8.75 2.66
C ASN A 70 7.40 8.25 1.31
N VAL A 71 6.78 8.71 0.25
CA VAL A 71 7.09 8.24 -1.11
C VAL A 71 7.31 9.41 -2.04
N ARG A 72 8.04 9.13 -3.12
CA ARG A 72 8.21 10.06 -4.24
C ARG A 72 7.61 9.45 -5.48
N HIS A 73 6.90 10.26 -6.25
CA HIS A 73 6.38 9.91 -7.55
C HIS A 73 7.40 10.40 -8.59
N LEU A 74 8.15 9.48 -9.16
CA LEU A 74 9.37 9.77 -9.92
C LEU A 74 9.14 10.03 -11.41
N ALA A 75 8.08 9.45 -11.98
CA ALA A 75 7.78 9.55 -13.40
C ALA A 75 6.29 9.37 -13.65
N PRO A 76 5.71 10.07 -14.65
CA PRO A 76 4.31 9.91 -15.01
C PRO A 76 4.09 8.60 -15.78
N THR A 77 2.91 8.02 -15.62
CA THR A 77 2.49 6.82 -16.34
C THR A 77 1.22 7.12 -17.14
N PRO A 78 1.24 6.97 -18.46
CA PRO A 78 0.04 7.17 -19.28
C PRO A 78 -0.95 6.02 -19.14
N VAL A 79 -2.19 6.28 -19.55
CA VAL A 79 -3.23 5.27 -19.66
C VAL A 79 -2.75 4.10 -20.53
N GLY A 80 -3.12 2.89 -20.15
CA GLY A 80 -2.83 1.67 -20.91
C GLY A 80 -1.65 0.86 -20.39
N ARG A 81 -0.81 1.42 -19.53
CA ARG A 81 0.27 0.67 -18.90
C ARG A 81 -0.22 -0.02 -17.63
N THR A 82 0.42 -1.13 -17.27
CA THR A 82 0.17 -1.82 -16.01
C THR A 82 1.23 -1.40 -15.00
N VAL A 83 0.76 -0.87 -13.87
CA VAL A 83 1.64 -0.53 -12.75
C VAL A 83 1.71 -1.73 -11.82
N VAL A 84 2.93 -2.09 -11.44
CA VAL A 84 3.21 -3.13 -10.45
C VAL A 84 3.79 -2.46 -9.22
N ALA A 85 3.09 -2.55 -8.11
CA ALA A 85 3.57 -2.11 -6.80
C ALA A 85 4.10 -3.32 -6.03
N THR A 86 5.24 -3.14 -5.38
CA THR A 86 5.85 -4.16 -4.51
C THR A 86 6.15 -3.55 -3.15
N ALA A 87 6.05 -4.37 -2.12
CA ALA A 87 6.34 -3.97 -0.77
C ALA A 87 7.17 -5.06 -0.09
N ARG A 88 8.11 -4.65 0.74
CA ARG A 88 8.94 -5.56 1.52
C ARG A 88 8.97 -5.07 2.96
N VAL A 89 8.67 -5.96 3.89
CA VAL A 89 8.75 -5.66 5.32
C VAL A 89 10.22 -5.43 5.68
N VAL A 90 10.49 -4.27 6.28
CA VAL A 90 11.84 -3.88 6.72
C VAL A 90 12.01 -4.12 8.22
N GLU A 91 10.99 -3.79 8.98
CA GLU A 91 11.06 -3.81 10.45
C GLU A 91 9.67 -4.05 11.03
N VAL A 92 9.63 -4.80 12.12
CA VAL A 92 8.41 -5.00 12.90
C VAL A 92 8.72 -4.58 14.33
N SER A 93 7.87 -3.75 14.91
CA SER A 93 8.02 -3.28 16.30
C SER A 93 6.62 -3.21 16.95
N GLY A 94 6.34 -4.15 17.86
CA GLY A 94 5.03 -4.26 18.48
C GLY A 94 3.93 -4.50 17.45
N ARG A 95 2.97 -3.58 17.37
CA ARG A 95 1.85 -3.64 16.41
C ARG A 95 2.08 -2.77 15.17
N SER A 96 3.30 -2.33 14.97
CA SER A 96 3.70 -1.48 13.85
C SER A 96 4.70 -2.19 12.96
N MET A 97 4.61 -1.97 11.67
CA MET A 97 5.62 -2.46 10.72
C MET A 97 5.97 -1.38 9.71
N LEU A 98 7.24 -1.35 9.32
CA LEU A 98 7.77 -0.47 8.29
C LEU A 98 8.03 -1.29 7.04
N LEU A 99 7.61 -0.79 5.89
CA LEU A 99 7.81 -1.43 4.59
C LEU A 99 8.55 -0.49 3.65
N ALA A 100 9.41 -1.07 2.83
CA ALA A 100 9.95 -0.39 1.65
C ALA A 100 8.99 -0.68 0.49
N VAL A 101 8.61 0.35 -0.24
CA VAL A 101 7.64 0.25 -1.33
C VAL A 101 8.22 0.81 -2.63
N GLU A 102 7.83 0.21 -3.74
CA GLU A 102 8.20 0.63 -5.09
C GLU A 102 7.02 0.45 -6.02
N ALA A 103 7.04 1.19 -7.13
CA ALA A 103 6.09 0.99 -8.21
C ALA A 103 6.80 1.16 -9.57
N HIS A 104 6.45 0.29 -10.51
CA HIS A 104 6.99 0.27 -11.88
C HIS A 104 5.85 0.22 -12.88
N ASP A 105 6.02 0.86 -14.03
CA ASP A 105 4.99 0.88 -15.08
C ASP A 105 5.37 0.03 -16.32
N GLY A 106 6.39 -0.82 -16.18
CA GLY A 106 6.91 -1.64 -17.28
C GLY A 106 8.00 -0.95 -18.09
N VAL A 107 8.14 0.36 -17.95
CA VAL A 107 9.16 1.16 -18.65
C VAL A 107 10.07 1.85 -17.63
N HIS A 108 9.47 2.43 -16.59
CA HIS A 108 10.19 3.19 -15.57
C HIS A 108 9.80 2.73 -14.17
N LYS A 109 10.72 2.92 -13.24
CA LYS A 109 10.37 2.99 -11.82
C LYS A 109 9.64 4.32 -11.63
N ILE A 110 8.37 4.27 -11.25
CA ILE A 110 7.54 5.47 -11.13
C ILE A 110 7.41 5.98 -9.70
N GLY A 111 7.77 5.17 -8.72
CA GLY A 111 7.71 5.59 -7.33
C GLY A 111 8.53 4.71 -6.41
N GLU A 112 8.90 5.28 -5.27
CA GLU A 112 9.62 4.56 -4.21
C GLU A 112 9.51 5.29 -2.89
N GLY A 113 9.72 4.58 -1.81
CA GLY A 113 9.77 5.16 -0.48
C GLY A 113 9.51 4.16 0.62
N THR A 114 8.96 4.66 1.71
CA THR A 114 8.62 3.85 2.88
C THR A 114 7.17 4.05 3.29
N HIS A 115 6.64 3.04 3.96
CA HIS A 115 5.24 3.02 4.39
C HIS A 115 5.14 2.31 5.73
N ARG A 116 4.42 2.91 6.66
CA ARG A 116 4.19 2.32 7.98
C ARG A 116 2.73 1.90 8.09
N ARG A 117 2.52 0.71 8.66
CA ARG A 117 1.19 0.16 8.90
C ARG A 117 1.08 -0.32 10.33
N GLY A 118 -0.13 -0.24 10.87
CA GLY A 118 -0.44 -0.75 12.20
C GLY A 118 -1.45 -1.89 12.15
N ALA A 119 -1.32 -2.85 13.05
CA ALA A 119 -2.26 -3.95 13.18
C ALA A 119 -3.48 -3.50 14.00
N VAL A 120 -4.67 -3.79 13.50
CA VAL A 120 -5.93 -3.49 14.17
C VAL A 120 -6.83 -4.71 14.20
N ASN A 121 -7.59 -4.85 15.28
CA ASN A 121 -8.54 -5.93 15.43
C ASN A 121 -9.91 -5.49 14.89
N LEU A 122 -10.44 -6.24 13.94
CA LEU A 122 -11.75 -5.97 13.35
C LEU A 122 -12.92 -6.31 14.28
N ARG A 123 -12.64 -7.02 15.38
CA ARG A 123 -13.66 -7.31 16.38
C ARG A 123 -13.67 -6.19 17.42
N PRO A 124 -14.52 -5.17 17.22
CA PRO A 124 -14.55 -4.04 18.16
C PRO A 124 -14.99 -4.51 19.53
N SER A 125 -14.54 -3.77 20.57
CA SER A 125 -15.06 -3.96 21.92
C SER A 125 -16.60 -3.82 21.91
N PRO A 126 -17.34 -4.57 22.76
CA PRO A 126 -18.78 -4.41 22.85
C PRO A 126 -19.23 -2.97 23.15
N SER A 127 -18.36 -2.15 23.72
CA SER A 127 -18.63 -0.73 23.98
C SER A 127 -18.34 0.17 22.79
N ALA A 128 -17.76 -0.36 21.69
CA ALA A 128 -17.49 0.45 20.51
C ALA A 128 -18.79 0.75 19.77
N THR A 129 -19.00 2.00 19.44
CA THR A 129 -20.15 2.45 18.68
C THR A 129 -19.78 2.55 17.22
N PRO A 130 -20.55 1.97 16.29
CA PRO A 130 -20.27 2.16 14.87
C PRO A 130 -20.42 3.64 14.51
N PRO A 131 -19.61 4.14 13.58
CA PRO A 131 -19.72 5.51 13.10
C PRO A 131 -21.04 5.81 12.43
#